data_f3acbf71a8cacaa999890a946546c0d3
#
_entry.id   f3acbf71a8cacaa999890a946546c0d3
#
_cell.length_a   1.000
_cell.length_b   1.000
_cell.length_c   1.000
_cell.angle_alpha   90.00
_cell.angle_beta   90.00
_cell.angle_gamma   90.00
#
_symmetry.space_group_name_H-M   'P 1'
#
loop_
_entity.id
_entity.type
_entity.pdbx_description
1 polymer ?
#
loop_
_entity_poly.entity_id
_entity_poly.type
_entity_poly.pdbx_seq_one_letter_code
_entity_poly.pdbx_strand_id
1 'polypeptide(L)'
;ISFMGDSATNEGTFHESINMAAAWKLPCIYVIENNLYGISVDIRDVTNTPDLAVRAKAYDIPGVVVDGMDVTAVYEAAVEAVKRAREGKGPTLIECKTYRWQGHHVGDPATYRQRRSKTEKEDWMKKCPVTTLRAEMIASGKVKEEEIDALEAKIEEEIQAAVKFAADSDYPDASEAFTDVFQQGTL
;
A
#
# COMPACT_ATOMS: atom_id res chain seq x y z
N ILE A 1 7.35 4.07 7.67
CA ILE A 1 6.44 3.06 7.07
C ILE A 1 7.02 2.65 5.73
N SER A 2 7.07 1.33 5.45
CA SER A 2 7.50 0.78 4.18
C SER A 2 6.32 0.07 3.51
N PHE A 3 5.92 0.55 2.33
CA PHE A 3 4.90 -0.09 1.50
C PHE A 3 5.55 -0.98 0.46
N MET A 4 4.95 -2.14 0.20
CA MET A 4 5.45 -3.10 -0.78
C MET A 4 4.32 -3.94 -1.36
N GLY A 5 4.50 -4.41 -2.59
CA GLY A 5 3.61 -5.40 -3.19
C GLY A 5 3.84 -6.81 -2.61
N ASP A 6 2.90 -7.69 -2.86
CA ASP A 6 2.93 -9.08 -2.42
C ASP A 6 4.20 -9.84 -2.88
N SER A 7 4.60 -9.64 -4.12
CA SER A 7 5.76 -10.34 -4.68
C SER A 7 7.09 -9.88 -4.10
N ALA A 8 7.22 -8.64 -3.62
CA ALA A 8 8.43 -8.15 -2.96
C ALA A 8 8.75 -8.94 -1.68
N THR A 9 7.77 -9.58 -1.07
CA THR A 9 7.98 -10.42 0.11
C THR A 9 8.76 -11.71 -0.17
N ASN A 10 9.01 -12.06 -1.43
CA ASN A 10 9.85 -13.18 -1.84
C ASN A 10 11.31 -12.79 -2.07
N GLU A 11 11.64 -11.50 -1.96
CA GLU A 11 13.02 -11.02 -2.08
C GLU A 11 13.79 -11.21 -0.77
N GLY A 12 15.11 -11.46 -0.86
CA GLY A 12 15.98 -11.61 0.31
C GLY A 12 16.00 -10.36 1.18
N THR A 13 16.01 -9.19 0.58
CA THR A 13 16.04 -7.89 1.27
C THR A 13 14.82 -7.66 2.19
N PHE A 14 13.65 -8.21 1.84
CA PHE A 14 12.50 -8.23 2.75
C PHE A 14 12.84 -8.94 4.06
N HIS A 15 13.39 -10.15 3.95
CA HIS A 15 13.72 -10.99 5.11
C HIS A 15 14.84 -10.38 5.97
N GLU A 16 15.85 -9.83 5.33
CA GLU A 16 16.99 -9.18 6.00
C GLU A 16 16.54 -7.94 6.76
N SER A 17 15.76 -7.06 6.12
CA SER A 17 15.31 -5.81 6.72
C SER A 17 14.36 -6.01 7.91
N ILE A 18 13.42 -6.96 7.79
CA ILE A 18 12.46 -7.22 8.86
C ILE A 18 13.14 -7.92 10.06
N ASN A 19 14.10 -8.81 9.81
CA ASN A 19 14.91 -9.42 10.86
C ASN A 19 15.73 -8.38 11.62
N MET A 20 16.38 -7.47 10.92
CA MET A 20 17.15 -6.39 11.53
C MET A 20 16.26 -5.46 12.35
N ALA A 21 15.12 -5.05 11.80
CA ALA A 21 14.16 -4.20 12.50
C ALA A 21 13.59 -4.86 13.76
N ALA A 22 13.34 -6.18 13.73
CA ALA A 22 12.86 -6.94 14.86
C ALA A 22 13.95 -7.04 15.97
N ALA A 23 15.18 -7.42 15.58
CA ALA A 23 16.30 -7.57 16.51
C ALA A 23 16.64 -6.26 17.26
N TRP A 24 16.55 -5.14 16.56
CA TRP A 24 16.85 -3.81 17.12
C TRP A 24 15.62 -3.08 17.67
N LYS A 25 14.43 -3.69 17.58
CA LYS A 25 13.15 -3.10 17.99
C LYS A 25 12.89 -1.74 17.34
N LEU A 26 13.23 -1.62 16.05
CA LEU A 26 13.04 -0.38 15.31
C LEU A 26 11.55 -0.05 15.17
N PRO A 27 11.17 1.24 15.18
CA PRO A 27 9.79 1.68 15.04
C PRO A 27 9.31 1.61 13.58
N CYS A 28 9.45 0.44 12.95
CA CYS A 28 9.10 0.21 11.56
C CYS A 28 7.71 -0.41 11.43
N ILE A 29 6.98 0.00 10.40
CA ILE A 29 5.71 -0.62 10.00
C ILE A 29 5.86 -1.05 8.55
N TYR A 30 5.72 -2.34 8.29
CA TYR A 30 5.76 -2.92 6.95
C TYR A 30 4.33 -3.17 6.50
N VAL A 31 3.95 -2.61 5.35
CA VAL A 31 2.61 -2.76 4.77
C VAL A 31 2.71 -3.47 3.44
N ILE A 32 2.11 -4.65 3.35
CA ILE A 32 2.00 -5.42 2.11
C ILE A 32 0.68 -5.07 1.45
N GLU A 33 0.72 -4.48 0.26
CA GLU A 33 -0.42 -4.32 -0.63
C GLU A 33 -0.57 -5.61 -1.45
N ASN A 34 -1.19 -6.63 -0.85
CA ASN A 34 -1.41 -7.90 -1.53
C ASN A 34 -2.55 -7.78 -2.53
N ASN A 35 -2.18 -7.40 -3.75
CA ASN A 35 -3.10 -7.21 -4.86
C ASN A 35 -3.24 -8.46 -5.75
N LEU A 36 -2.72 -9.60 -5.30
CA LEU A 36 -2.74 -10.94 -5.88
C LEU A 36 -1.80 -11.12 -7.09
N TYR A 37 -1.16 -10.09 -7.61
CA TYR A 37 -0.36 -10.19 -8.84
C TYR A 37 0.96 -9.43 -8.77
N GLY A 38 2.07 -10.16 -8.82
CA GLY A 38 3.40 -9.60 -9.10
C GLY A 38 3.61 -9.45 -10.60
N ILE A 39 3.48 -8.23 -11.12
CA ILE A 39 3.39 -7.95 -12.56
C ILE A 39 2.26 -8.79 -13.19
N SER A 40 2.57 -9.94 -13.77
CA SER A 40 1.64 -10.87 -14.43
C SER A 40 1.49 -12.22 -13.70
N VAL A 41 2.29 -12.44 -12.65
CA VAL A 41 2.32 -13.72 -11.92
C VAL A 41 1.34 -13.68 -10.75
N ASP A 42 0.44 -14.66 -10.69
CA ASP A 42 -0.46 -14.83 -9.55
C ASP A 42 0.36 -15.25 -8.32
N ILE A 43 0.16 -14.57 -7.19
CA ILE A 43 0.88 -14.86 -5.95
C ILE A 43 0.65 -16.31 -5.48
N ARG A 44 -0.50 -16.89 -5.78
CA ARG A 44 -0.86 -18.28 -5.43
C ARG A 44 -0.01 -19.33 -6.15
N ASP A 45 0.59 -18.97 -7.29
CA ASP A 45 1.48 -19.86 -8.05
C ASP A 45 2.93 -19.87 -7.51
N VAL A 46 3.31 -18.86 -6.73
CA VAL A 46 4.70 -18.64 -6.28
C VAL A 46 4.85 -18.54 -4.76
N THR A 47 3.76 -18.65 -4.02
CA THR A 47 3.77 -18.57 -2.55
C THR A 47 2.87 -19.65 -1.97
N ASN A 48 3.44 -20.48 -1.10
CA ASN A 48 2.73 -21.64 -0.51
C ASN A 48 1.76 -21.24 0.61
N THR A 49 1.92 -20.06 1.21
CA THR A 49 1.06 -19.59 2.29
C THR A 49 -0.03 -18.68 1.76
N PRO A 50 -1.31 -18.85 2.19
CA PRO A 50 -2.41 -17.99 1.73
C PRO A 50 -2.29 -16.56 2.26
N ASP A 51 -1.66 -16.39 3.42
CA ASP A 51 -1.43 -15.10 4.07
C ASP A 51 0.05 -14.82 4.23
N LEU A 52 0.52 -13.73 3.66
CA LEU A 52 1.93 -13.30 3.73
C LEU A 52 2.30 -12.80 5.12
N ALA A 53 1.35 -12.26 5.88
CA ALA A 53 1.56 -11.81 7.24
C ALA A 53 2.03 -12.93 8.18
N VAL A 54 1.81 -14.20 7.85
CA VAL A 54 2.32 -15.34 8.63
C VAL A 54 3.85 -15.37 8.73
N ARG A 55 4.55 -14.73 7.77
CA ARG A 55 6.01 -14.60 7.77
C ARG A 55 6.54 -13.84 8.98
N ALA A 56 5.72 -12.97 9.57
CA ALA A 56 6.05 -12.23 10.79
C ALA A 56 6.43 -13.16 11.96
N LYS A 57 5.86 -14.37 12.01
CA LYS A 57 6.16 -15.36 13.05
C LYS A 57 7.63 -15.78 13.07
N ALA A 58 8.32 -15.77 11.92
CA ALA A 58 9.73 -16.13 11.84
C ALA A 58 10.63 -15.11 12.57
N TYR A 59 10.13 -13.90 12.83
CA TYR A 59 10.87 -12.79 13.44
C TYR A 59 10.31 -12.40 14.82
N ASP A 60 9.37 -13.18 15.35
CA ASP A 60 8.70 -12.91 16.63
C ASP A 60 8.08 -11.50 16.71
N ILE A 61 7.42 -11.07 15.62
CA ILE A 61 6.71 -9.80 15.54
C ILE A 61 5.23 -10.02 15.18
N PRO A 62 4.35 -9.06 15.46
CA PRO A 62 2.96 -9.13 15.01
C PRO A 62 2.84 -9.13 13.49
N GLY A 63 2.05 -10.08 12.96
CA GLY A 63 1.59 -10.12 11.58
C GLY A 63 0.06 -10.02 11.57
N VAL A 64 -0.47 -9.02 10.88
CA VAL A 64 -1.91 -8.71 10.84
C VAL A 64 -2.39 -8.77 9.39
N VAL A 65 -3.47 -9.52 9.15
CA VAL A 65 -4.16 -9.54 7.86
C VAL A 65 -5.41 -8.68 7.99
N VAL A 66 -5.60 -7.75 7.05
CA VAL A 66 -6.80 -6.89 7.00
C VAL A 66 -7.42 -6.92 5.60
N ASP A 67 -8.72 -6.66 5.53
CA ASP A 67 -9.37 -6.35 4.26
C ASP A 67 -8.88 -4.97 3.81
N GLY A 68 -8.02 -4.95 2.79
CA GLY A 68 -7.48 -3.71 2.23
C GLY A 68 -8.51 -2.87 1.46
N MET A 69 -9.73 -3.39 1.31
CA MET A 69 -10.87 -2.67 0.72
C MET A 69 -11.74 -1.98 1.81
N ASP A 70 -11.44 -2.20 3.09
CA ASP A 70 -12.09 -1.54 4.22
C ASP A 70 -11.14 -0.51 4.86
N VAL A 71 -11.43 0.78 4.61
CA VAL A 71 -10.61 1.90 5.11
C VAL A 71 -10.53 1.91 6.62
N THR A 72 -11.62 1.57 7.32
CA THR A 72 -11.69 1.57 8.78
C THR A 72 -10.84 0.45 9.37
N ALA A 73 -10.91 -0.75 8.80
CA ALA A 73 -10.10 -1.89 9.23
C ALA A 73 -8.59 -1.62 9.05
N VAL A 74 -8.19 -1.02 7.92
CA VAL A 74 -6.80 -0.62 7.67
C VAL A 74 -6.36 0.47 8.66
N TYR A 75 -7.21 1.45 8.93
CA TYR A 75 -6.91 2.52 9.90
C TYR A 75 -6.70 1.96 11.31
N GLU A 76 -7.57 1.08 11.80
CA GLU A 76 -7.46 0.47 13.12
C GLU A 76 -6.18 -0.35 13.27
N ALA A 77 -5.84 -1.17 12.27
CA ALA A 77 -4.58 -1.92 12.25
C ALA A 77 -3.35 -0.99 12.25
N ALA A 78 -3.40 0.11 11.50
CA ALA A 78 -2.34 1.10 11.47
C ALA A 78 -2.18 1.83 12.81
N VAL A 79 -3.28 2.19 13.49
CA VAL A 79 -3.26 2.81 14.83
C VAL A 79 -2.51 1.94 15.83
N GLU A 80 -2.82 0.65 15.89
CA GLU A 80 -2.15 -0.29 16.81
C GLU A 80 -0.68 -0.49 16.45
N ALA A 81 -0.34 -0.56 15.15
CA ALA A 81 1.04 -0.66 14.70
C ALA A 81 1.85 0.60 15.06
N VAL A 82 1.30 1.79 14.85
CA VAL A 82 1.94 3.07 15.23
C VAL A 82 2.13 3.18 16.73
N LYS A 83 1.12 2.81 17.53
CA LYS A 83 1.22 2.78 18.98
C LYS A 83 2.36 1.87 19.44
N ARG A 84 2.41 0.63 18.93
CA ARG A 84 3.47 -0.33 19.22
C ARG A 84 4.87 0.23 18.87
N ALA A 85 5.01 0.83 17.70
CA ALA A 85 6.26 1.42 17.23
C ALA A 85 6.73 2.56 18.16
N ARG A 86 5.82 3.47 18.52
CA ARG A 86 6.10 4.58 19.45
C ARG A 86 6.43 4.14 20.88
N GLU A 87 5.92 3.01 21.32
CA GLU A 87 6.24 2.39 22.60
C GLU A 87 7.57 1.61 22.59
N GLY A 88 8.32 1.62 21.49
CA GLY A 88 9.60 0.89 21.36
C GLY A 88 9.45 -0.63 21.36
N LYS A 89 8.28 -1.15 21.03
CA LYS A 89 7.98 -2.60 21.01
C LYS A 89 8.41 -3.29 19.73
N GLY A 90 9.04 -2.58 18.80
CA GLY A 90 9.54 -3.10 17.53
C GLY A 90 8.50 -3.06 16.40
N PRO A 91 8.82 -3.67 15.24
CA PRO A 91 8.03 -3.54 14.02
C PRO A 91 6.73 -4.33 14.04
N THR A 92 5.85 -4.01 13.09
CA THR A 92 4.63 -4.76 12.78
C THR A 92 4.57 -4.99 11.27
N LEU A 93 4.10 -6.16 10.85
CA LEU A 93 3.81 -6.49 9.45
C LEU A 93 2.28 -6.50 9.26
N ILE A 94 1.78 -5.63 8.39
CA ILE A 94 0.36 -5.56 8.01
C ILE A 94 0.22 -6.04 6.58
N GLU A 95 -0.66 -6.99 6.32
CA GLU A 95 -1.03 -7.43 4.99
C GLU A 95 -2.44 -6.94 4.65
N CYS A 96 -2.54 -6.03 3.68
CA CYS A 96 -3.80 -5.53 3.16
C CYS A 96 -4.20 -6.35 1.93
N LYS A 97 -5.27 -7.14 2.04
CA LYS A 97 -5.83 -7.89 0.91
C LYS A 97 -6.58 -6.92 0.01
N THR A 98 -6.08 -6.74 -1.20
CA THR A 98 -6.62 -5.78 -2.17
C THR A 98 -6.57 -6.33 -3.59
N TYR A 99 -6.80 -5.49 -4.59
CA TYR A 99 -6.76 -5.89 -5.98
C TYR A 99 -6.31 -4.75 -6.89
N ARG A 100 -5.49 -5.05 -7.89
CA ARG A 100 -5.03 -4.07 -8.87
C ARG A 100 -5.98 -4.00 -10.07
N TRP A 101 -6.64 -2.85 -10.26
CA TRP A 101 -7.60 -2.65 -11.37
C TRP A 101 -6.94 -2.58 -12.75
N GLN A 102 -5.81 -1.91 -12.84
CA GLN A 102 -5.11 -1.61 -14.09
C GLN A 102 -3.92 -2.55 -14.33
N GLY A 103 -3.19 -2.35 -15.41
CA GLY A 103 -1.90 -3.00 -15.65
C GLY A 103 -0.86 -2.60 -14.60
N HIS A 104 0.25 -3.31 -14.54
CA HIS A 104 1.34 -3.00 -13.63
C HIS A 104 2.01 -1.66 -13.99
N HIS A 105 2.12 -1.37 -15.27
CA HIS A 105 2.62 -0.10 -15.81
C HIS A 105 1.92 0.22 -17.14
N VAL A 106 2.14 1.42 -17.69
CA VAL A 106 1.45 1.90 -18.91
C VAL A 106 1.65 0.96 -20.11
N GLY A 107 2.85 0.40 -20.28
CA GLY A 107 3.17 -0.54 -21.34
C GLY A 107 2.84 -1.99 -21.05
N ASP A 108 2.15 -2.28 -19.94
CA ASP A 108 1.81 -3.65 -19.55
C ASP A 108 0.83 -4.26 -20.56
N PRO A 109 1.28 -5.28 -21.35
CA PRO A 109 0.40 -5.93 -22.29
C PRO A 109 -0.72 -6.64 -21.55
N ALA A 110 -1.93 -6.39 -21.95
CA ALA A 110 -3.13 -6.99 -21.35
C ALA A 110 -3.21 -8.54 -21.47
N THR A 111 -2.12 -9.20 -21.92
CA THR A 111 -2.13 -10.64 -22.24
C THR A 111 -2.36 -11.53 -21.00
N TYR A 112 -1.86 -11.14 -19.82
CA TYR A 112 -2.17 -11.87 -18.59
C TYR A 112 -3.59 -11.59 -18.08
N ARG A 113 -4.27 -10.56 -18.61
CA ARG A 113 -5.70 -10.32 -18.34
C ARG A 113 -6.58 -11.50 -18.73
N GLN A 114 -6.09 -12.39 -19.57
CA GLN A 114 -6.78 -13.64 -19.91
C GLN A 114 -6.79 -14.64 -18.73
N ARG A 115 -5.82 -14.57 -17.81
CA ARG A 115 -5.80 -15.38 -16.57
C ARG A 115 -6.66 -14.78 -15.45
N ARG A 116 -6.86 -13.47 -15.48
CA ARG A 116 -7.76 -12.76 -14.56
C ARG A 116 -9.17 -12.87 -15.10
N SER A 117 -10.04 -13.58 -14.41
CA SER A 117 -11.42 -13.62 -14.85
C SER A 117 -12.02 -12.21 -14.84
N LYS A 118 -12.83 -11.91 -15.85
CA LYS A 118 -13.56 -10.63 -15.89
C LYS A 118 -14.40 -10.45 -14.62
N THR A 119 -15.02 -11.53 -14.18
CA THR A 119 -15.84 -11.60 -12.97
C THR A 119 -15.04 -11.28 -11.70
N GLU A 120 -13.81 -11.79 -11.56
CA GLU A 120 -12.95 -11.50 -10.40
C GLU A 120 -12.70 -10.00 -10.28
N LYS A 121 -12.31 -9.33 -11.37
CA LYS A 121 -12.09 -7.88 -11.36
C LYS A 121 -13.37 -7.12 -11.01
N GLU A 122 -14.50 -7.47 -11.62
CA GLU A 122 -15.78 -6.82 -11.38
C GLU A 122 -16.23 -6.96 -9.91
N ASP A 123 -16.02 -8.13 -9.31
CA ASP A 123 -16.36 -8.37 -7.91
C ASP A 123 -15.48 -7.57 -6.95
N TRP A 124 -14.20 -7.43 -7.25
CA TRP A 124 -13.31 -6.55 -6.48
C TRP A 124 -13.66 -5.08 -6.64
N MET A 125 -14.04 -4.63 -7.86
CA MET A 125 -14.42 -3.24 -8.09
C MET A 125 -15.68 -2.83 -7.31
N LYS A 126 -16.61 -3.74 -7.05
CA LYS A 126 -17.79 -3.49 -6.20
C LYS A 126 -17.42 -3.15 -4.75
N LYS A 127 -16.23 -3.55 -4.31
CA LYS A 127 -15.69 -3.29 -2.97
C LYS A 127 -14.74 -2.07 -2.95
N CYS A 128 -14.77 -1.20 -3.96
CA CYS A 128 -13.89 -0.04 -4.02
C CYS A 128 -13.96 0.77 -2.73
N PRO A 129 -12.83 0.95 -1.97
CA PRO A 129 -12.86 1.57 -0.65
C PRO A 129 -13.33 3.01 -0.69
N VAL A 130 -13.06 3.73 -1.79
CA VAL A 130 -13.52 5.11 -1.96
C VAL A 130 -15.05 5.17 -2.07
N THR A 131 -15.62 4.31 -2.92
CA THR A 131 -17.06 4.29 -3.16
C THR A 131 -17.84 3.76 -1.95
N THR A 132 -17.33 2.72 -1.29
CA THR A 132 -17.99 2.13 -0.11
C THR A 132 -17.96 3.09 1.07
N LEU A 133 -16.81 3.68 1.38
CA LEU A 133 -16.68 4.65 2.47
C LEU A 133 -17.55 5.89 2.22
N ARG A 134 -17.58 6.43 0.98
CA ARG A 134 -18.47 7.53 0.61
C ARG A 134 -19.93 7.22 0.94
N ALA A 135 -20.39 6.05 0.50
CA ALA A 135 -21.77 5.60 0.76
C ALA A 135 -22.07 5.44 2.26
N GLU A 136 -21.16 4.87 3.02
CA GLU A 136 -21.30 4.67 4.48
C GLU A 136 -21.33 6.01 5.23
N MET A 137 -20.48 6.96 4.87
CA MET A 137 -20.45 8.29 5.49
C MET A 137 -21.77 9.03 5.27
N ILE A 138 -22.30 9.01 4.06
CA ILE A 138 -23.61 9.62 3.74
C ILE A 138 -24.74 8.91 4.50
N ALA A 139 -24.77 7.58 4.43
CA ALA A 139 -25.80 6.78 5.10
C ALA A 139 -25.81 6.95 6.64
N SER A 140 -24.64 7.21 7.24
CA SER A 140 -24.53 7.49 8.67
C SER A 140 -25.11 8.84 9.08
N GLY A 141 -25.39 9.74 8.13
CA GLY A 141 -25.86 11.10 8.38
C GLY A 141 -24.84 12.04 9.00
N LYS A 142 -23.59 11.61 9.15
CA LYS A 142 -22.51 12.41 9.74
C LYS A 142 -21.94 13.44 8.76
N VAL A 143 -22.03 13.17 7.46
CA VAL A 143 -21.51 14.00 6.39
C VAL A 143 -22.58 14.11 5.30
N LYS A 144 -22.74 15.30 4.74
CA LYS A 144 -23.65 15.54 3.60
C LYS A 144 -22.95 15.23 2.29
N GLU A 145 -23.72 14.84 1.30
CA GLU A 145 -23.18 14.52 -0.03
C GLU A 145 -22.45 15.71 -0.64
N GLU A 146 -22.99 16.92 -0.51
CA GLU A 146 -22.39 18.14 -1.03
C GLU A 146 -21.02 18.46 -0.40
N GLU A 147 -20.78 18.04 0.86
CA GLU A 147 -19.48 18.23 1.52
C GLU A 147 -18.42 17.30 0.93
N ILE A 148 -18.80 16.08 0.55
CA ILE A 148 -17.90 15.13 -0.11
C ILE A 148 -17.62 15.59 -1.54
N ASP A 149 -18.65 16.01 -2.28
CA ASP A 149 -18.49 16.52 -3.65
C ASP A 149 -17.57 17.75 -3.69
N ALA A 150 -17.69 18.65 -2.72
CA ALA A 150 -16.79 19.79 -2.59
C ALA A 150 -15.35 19.38 -2.29
N LEU A 151 -15.15 18.33 -1.47
CA LEU A 151 -13.83 17.78 -1.18
C LEU A 151 -13.23 17.12 -2.44
N GLU A 152 -13.99 16.33 -3.18
CA GLU A 152 -13.56 15.71 -4.43
C GLU A 152 -13.15 16.76 -5.47
N ALA A 153 -13.94 17.82 -5.63
CA ALA A 153 -13.62 18.93 -6.54
C ALA A 153 -12.29 19.62 -6.16
N LYS A 154 -12.08 19.87 -4.87
CA LYS A 154 -10.82 20.45 -4.38
C LYS A 154 -9.62 19.54 -4.64
N ILE A 155 -9.77 18.23 -4.42
CA ILE A 155 -8.70 17.26 -4.70
C ILE A 155 -8.38 17.24 -6.20
N GLU A 156 -9.39 17.31 -7.07
CA GLU A 156 -9.18 17.37 -8.52
C GLU A 156 -8.38 18.61 -8.92
N GLU A 157 -8.70 19.78 -8.36
CA GLU A 157 -7.93 21.01 -8.59
C GLU A 157 -6.46 20.86 -8.16
N GLU A 158 -6.20 20.25 -6.99
CA GLU A 158 -4.84 20.00 -6.49
C GLU A 158 -4.07 19.04 -7.42
N ILE A 159 -4.72 17.98 -7.93
CA ILE A 159 -4.11 17.04 -8.88
C ILE A 159 -3.78 17.73 -10.20
N GLN A 160 -4.69 18.54 -10.75
CA GLN A 160 -4.44 19.29 -11.99
C GLN A 160 -3.30 20.30 -11.82
N ALA A 161 -3.22 20.97 -10.67
CA ALA A 161 -2.10 21.85 -10.36
C ALA A 161 -0.77 21.09 -10.27
N ALA A 162 -0.75 19.90 -9.68
CA ALA A 162 0.43 19.04 -9.60
C ALA A 162 0.88 18.53 -10.98
N VAL A 163 -0.07 18.15 -11.85
CA VAL A 163 0.23 17.76 -13.25
C VAL A 163 0.86 18.94 -14.01
N LYS A 164 0.27 20.14 -13.87
CA LYS A 164 0.83 21.34 -14.49
C LYS A 164 2.22 21.66 -13.97
N PHE A 165 2.42 21.60 -12.65
CA PHE A 165 3.74 21.82 -12.04
C PHE A 165 4.79 20.85 -12.61
N ALA A 166 4.47 19.55 -12.71
CA ALA A 166 5.38 18.56 -13.28
C ALA A 166 5.71 18.83 -14.76
N ALA A 167 4.70 19.24 -15.55
CA ALA A 167 4.88 19.55 -16.96
C ALA A 167 5.70 20.82 -17.22
N ASP A 168 5.59 21.81 -16.35
CA ASP A 168 6.28 23.10 -16.47
C ASP A 168 7.69 23.07 -15.83
N SER A 169 8.01 22.05 -15.04
CA SER A 169 9.30 21.93 -14.35
C SER A 169 10.41 21.54 -15.31
N ASP A 170 11.55 22.17 -15.15
CA ASP A 170 12.78 21.77 -15.86
C ASP A 170 13.29 20.43 -15.33
N TYR A 171 14.11 19.74 -16.15
CA TYR A 171 14.84 18.57 -15.68
C TYR A 171 15.87 18.98 -14.61
N PRO A 172 16.09 18.12 -13.57
CA PRO A 172 17.10 18.40 -12.56
C PRO A 172 18.49 18.51 -13.16
N ASP A 173 19.37 19.33 -12.55
CA ASP A 173 20.77 19.40 -12.93
C ASP A 173 21.45 18.06 -12.66
N ALA A 174 22.41 17.67 -13.52
CA ALA A 174 23.10 16.40 -13.38
C ALA A 174 23.87 16.26 -12.05
N SER A 175 24.26 17.38 -11.42
CA SER A 175 24.92 17.38 -10.11
C SER A 175 24.00 16.91 -8.97
N GLU A 176 22.69 17.01 -9.13
CA GLU A 176 21.71 16.55 -8.13
C GLU A 176 21.73 15.03 -7.92
N ALA A 177 22.29 14.26 -8.90
CA ALA A 177 22.51 12.83 -8.73
C ALA A 177 23.40 12.46 -7.53
N PHE A 178 24.17 13.41 -7.01
CA PHE A 178 25.12 13.23 -5.89
C PHE A 178 24.65 13.88 -4.58
N THR A 179 23.50 14.54 -4.59
CA THR A 179 22.92 15.20 -3.43
C THR A 179 21.79 14.36 -2.82
N ASP A 180 21.45 14.64 -1.56
CA ASP A 180 20.31 14.04 -0.86
C ASP A 180 20.27 12.50 -0.79
N VAL A 181 21.42 11.83 -0.99
CA VAL A 181 21.57 10.38 -0.86
C VAL A 181 21.42 9.94 0.59
N PHE A 182 21.89 10.77 1.53
CA PHE A 182 21.76 10.56 2.97
C PHE A 182 21.21 11.80 3.65
N GLN A 183 20.56 11.61 4.79
CA GLN A 183 20.12 12.74 5.62
C GLN A 183 21.33 13.53 6.09
N GLN A 184 21.35 14.83 5.81
CA GLN A 184 22.44 15.70 6.26
C GLN A 184 22.48 15.77 7.78
N GLY A 185 23.66 15.54 8.38
CA GLY A 185 23.89 15.65 9.82
C GLY A 185 23.71 14.35 10.63
N THR A 186 23.63 13.19 9.98
CA THR A 186 23.53 11.87 10.63
C THR A 186 24.82 11.05 10.63
N LEU A 187 25.96 11.63 10.28
CA LEU A 187 27.29 11.01 10.42
C LEU A 187 28.10 11.71 11.50
#